data_9ba9f8f7a4f070fd921e9732e0dfaaf9
#
_entry.id   9ba9f8f7a4f070fd921e9732e0dfaaf9
#
_cell.length_a   1.000
_cell.length_b   1.000
_cell.length_c   1.000
_cell.angle_alpha   90.00
_cell.angle_beta   90.00
_cell.angle_gamma   90.00
#
_symmetry.space_group_name_H-M   'P 1'
#
loop_
_entity.id
_entity.type
_entity.pdbx_description
1 polymer ?
#
loop_
_entity_poly.entity_id
_entity_poly.type
_entity_poly.pdbx_seq_one_letter_code
_entity_poly.pdbx_strand_id
1 'polypeptide(L)'
;AINNLKNIDVHLIARKSKKIHDNRTTAISESNLKFLKDNISNLNTKIFWPSKSIQLYYETKNEKINFLNIKEKNKSLMHVYKNEKFKKILLKELKIKKIKVIHKEIKNLNKIKNYDLVILCLGSDSKIYDKITNFRSINKDYKEIAVTGHVKHKLKKINTSQFFLKEGPLAIL
;
A
#
# COMPACT_ATOMS: atom_id res chain seq x y z
N ALA A 1 2.54 -7.25 -14.32
CA ALA A 1 3.32 -6.60 -15.37
C ALA A 1 4.39 -7.53 -15.95
N ILE A 2 5.40 -7.94 -15.17
CA ILE A 2 6.52 -8.77 -15.65
C ILE A 2 6.05 -10.07 -16.33
N ASN A 3 5.04 -10.74 -15.79
CA ASN A 3 4.49 -11.98 -16.34
C ASN A 3 3.77 -11.80 -17.69
N ASN A 4 3.62 -10.59 -18.19
CA ASN A 4 3.09 -10.32 -19.53
C ASN A 4 4.21 -10.33 -20.60
N LEU A 5 5.46 -10.40 -20.18
CA LEU A 5 6.60 -10.54 -21.07
C LEU A 5 6.70 -12.01 -21.52
N LYS A 6 6.92 -12.23 -22.82
CA LYS A 6 7.12 -13.56 -23.38
C LYS A 6 8.45 -14.15 -22.86
N ASN A 7 8.48 -15.46 -22.65
CA ASN A 7 9.68 -16.21 -22.26
C ASN A 7 10.26 -15.87 -20.88
N ILE A 8 9.44 -15.39 -19.94
CA ILE A 8 9.84 -15.19 -18.55
C ILE A 8 9.06 -16.13 -17.66
N ASP A 9 9.74 -16.98 -16.91
CA ASP A 9 9.15 -17.78 -15.83
C ASP A 9 9.22 -17.01 -14.52
N VAL A 10 8.05 -16.77 -13.89
CA VAL A 10 7.94 -15.94 -12.68
C VAL A 10 7.55 -16.80 -11.50
N HIS A 11 8.40 -16.81 -10.49
CA HIS A 11 8.10 -17.42 -9.20
C HIS A 11 7.87 -16.37 -8.12
N LEU A 12 6.81 -16.52 -7.34
CA LEU A 12 6.59 -15.73 -6.14
C LEU A 12 6.99 -16.55 -4.92
N ILE A 13 8.05 -16.16 -4.25
CA ILE A 13 8.48 -16.80 -3.00
C ILE A 13 8.00 -15.93 -1.84
N ALA A 14 7.17 -16.50 -0.97
CA ALA A 14 6.59 -15.77 0.14
C ALA A 14 6.41 -16.67 1.36
N ARG A 15 6.61 -16.11 2.55
CA ARG A 15 6.25 -16.77 3.79
C ARG A 15 4.75 -17.07 3.81
N LYS A 16 4.34 -18.24 4.31
CA LYS A 16 2.92 -18.54 4.53
C LYS A 16 2.34 -17.51 5.50
N SER A 17 1.40 -16.71 5.02
CA SER A 17 0.76 -15.69 5.84
C SER A 17 -0.13 -16.35 6.89
N LYS A 18 0.03 -16.02 8.17
CA LYS A 18 -1.01 -16.25 9.16
C LYS A 18 -2.25 -15.45 8.74
N LYS A 19 -3.45 -15.97 8.98
CA LYS A 19 -4.71 -15.22 8.76
C LYS A 19 -4.79 -14.07 9.77
N ILE A 20 -4.14 -12.96 9.45
CA ILE A 20 -4.29 -11.73 10.20
C ILE A 20 -5.27 -10.87 9.42
N HIS A 21 -6.36 -10.46 10.06
CA HIS A 21 -7.26 -9.45 9.49
C HIS A 21 -6.48 -8.15 9.33
N ASP A 22 -6.28 -7.73 8.08
CA ASP A 22 -5.64 -6.45 7.78
C ASP A 22 -6.73 -5.39 7.61
N ASN A 23 -7.01 -4.66 8.69
CA ASN A 23 -7.99 -3.58 8.71
C ASN A 23 -7.47 -2.26 8.13
N ARG A 24 -6.22 -2.22 7.65
CA ARG A 24 -5.64 -1.01 7.07
C ARG A 24 -6.26 -0.67 5.72
N THR A 25 -6.26 0.62 5.43
CA THR A 25 -6.51 1.18 4.12
C THR A 25 -5.22 1.72 3.52
N THR A 26 -5.17 1.78 2.21
CA THR A 26 -4.06 2.40 1.47
C THR A 26 -4.65 3.36 0.45
N ALA A 27 -3.97 4.48 0.25
CA ALA A 27 -4.28 5.44 -0.80
C ALA A 27 -3.27 5.30 -1.94
N ILE A 28 -3.75 5.36 -3.18
CA ILE A 28 -2.91 5.38 -4.39
C ILE A 28 -3.33 6.52 -5.31
N SER A 29 -2.39 7.00 -6.11
CA SER A 29 -2.66 8.02 -7.12
C SER A 29 -3.51 7.47 -8.29
N GLU A 30 -4.10 8.37 -9.07
CA GLU A 30 -4.83 8.01 -10.30
C GLU A 30 -3.93 7.24 -11.28
N SER A 31 -2.65 7.65 -11.43
CA SER A 31 -1.69 6.97 -12.29
C SER A 31 -1.42 5.53 -11.84
N ASN A 32 -1.30 5.30 -10.53
CA ASN A 32 -1.12 3.96 -10.00
C ASN A 32 -2.37 3.10 -10.20
N LEU A 33 -3.57 3.68 -10.05
CA LEU A 33 -4.81 2.95 -10.34
C LEU A 33 -4.88 2.58 -11.83
N LYS A 34 -4.50 3.48 -12.74
CA LYS A 34 -4.42 3.19 -14.17
C LYS A 34 -3.46 2.03 -14.43
N PHE A 35 -2.24 2.09 -13.86
CA PHE A 35 -1.29 0.98 -13.98
C PHE A 35 -1.88 -0.36 -13.50
N LEU A 36 -2.64 -0.37 -12.40
CA LEU A 36 -3.29 -1.58 -11.91
C LEU A 36 -4.37 -2.07 -12.89
N LYS A 37 -5.17 -1.18 -13.48
CA LYS A 37 -6.17 -1.52 -14.50
C LYS A 37 -5.53 -2.18 -15.74
N ASP A 38 -4.40 -1.66 -16.16
CA ASP A 38 -3.70 -2.13 -17.35
C ASP A 38 -3.02 -3.49 -17.12
N ASN A 39 -2.75 -3.88 -15.88
CA ASN A 39 -1.97 -5.08 -15.54
C ASN A 39 -2.76 -6.17 -14.80
N ILE A 40 -3.96 -5.89 -14.32
CA ILE A 40 -4.82 -6.86 -13.61
C ILE A 40 -6.07 -7.11 -14.43
N SER A 41 -6.23 -8.33 -14.94
CA SER A 41 -7.24 -8.70 -15.93
C SER A 41 -8.68 -8.45 -15.48
N ASN A 42 -8.98 -8.66 -14.22
CA ASN A 42 -10.33 -8.54 -13.66
C ASN A 42 -10.35 -7.63 -12.43
N LEU A 43 -9.74 -6.44 -12.54
CA LEU A 43 -9.70 -5.50 -11.45
C LEU A 43 -11.11 -4.95 -11.15
N ASN A 44 -11.66 -5.31 -10.00
CA ASN A 44 -12.89 -4.70 -9.52
C ASN A 44 -12.61 -3.28 -9.02
N THR A 45 -12.90 -2.30 -9.84
CA THR A 45 -12.65 -0.87 -9.53
C THR A 45 -13.57 -0.32 -8.42
N LYS A 46 -14.69 -0.99 -8.12
CA LYS A 46 -15.62 -0.58 -7.04
C LYS A 46 -15.01 -0.66 -5.63
N ILE A 47 -13.88 -1.34 -5.47
CA ILE A 47 -13.17 -1.36 -4.18
C ILE A 47 -12.36 -0.10 -3.91
N PHE A 48 -12.15 0.74 -4.91
CA PHE A 48 -11.36 1.97 -4.84
C PHE A 48 -12.30 3.17 -4.68
N TRP A 49 -12.19 3.86 -3.56
CA TRP A 49 -12.99 5.05 -3.27
C TRP A 49 -12.24 6.29 -3.73
N PRO A 50 -12.79 7.04 -4.69
CA PRO A 50 -12.12 8.22 -5.21
C PRO A 50 -12.18 9.37 -4.21
N SER A 51 -11.10 10.09 -4.03
CA SER A 51 -11.04 11.39 -3.36
C SER A 51 -10.65 12.47 -4.36
N LYS A 52 -11.49 13.50 -4.49
CA LYS A 52 -11.28 14.64 -5.39
C LYS A 52 -10.67 15.86 -4.69
N SER A 53 -10.56 15.80 -3.37
CA SER A 53 -9.98 16.88 -2.57
C SER A 53 -9.19 16.33 -1.39
N ILE A 54 -8.11 17.03 -1.07
CA ILE A 54 -7.30 16.80 0.13
C ILE A 54 -7.26 18.12 0.88
N GLN A 55 -7.63 18.10 2.14
CA GLN A 55 -7.64 19.27 3.00
C GLN A 55 -6.63 19.07 4.14
N LEU A 56 -5.75 20.04 4.32
CA LEU A 56 -4.76 20.02 5.38
C LEU A 56 -5.10 21.09 6.42
N TYR A 57 -5.08 20.68 7.67
CA TYR A 57 -5.39 21.50 8.82
C TYR A 57 -4.26 21.47 9.82
N TYR A 58 -4.00 22.59 10.46
CA TYR A 58 -3.19 22.62 11.68
C TYR A 58 -4.00 23.17 12.85
N GLU A 59 -3.62 22.78 14.04
CA GLU A 59 -4.26 23.20 15.28
C GLU A 59 -3.44 24.30 15.95
N THR A 60 -4.13 25.38 16.29
CA THR A 60 -3.62 26.43 17.20
C THR A 60 -4.22 26.22 18.58
N LYS A 61 -3.88 27.09 19.54
CA LYS A 61 -4.48 27.04 20.89
C LYS A 61 -6.01 27.18 20.88
N ASN A 62 -6.57 27.90 19.91
CA ASN A 62 -7.98 28.32 19.93
C ASN A 62 -8.78 27.74 18.74
N GLU A 63 -8.14 27.33 17.66
CA GLU A 63 -8.86 26.94 16.44
C GLU A 63 -8.09 25.94 15.55
N LYS A 64 -8.81 25.31 14.63
CA LYS A 64 -8.24 24.48 13.57
C LYS A 64 -8.29 25.24 12.26
N ILE A 65 -7.13 25.56 11.71
CA ILE A 65 -6.99 26.37 10.51
C ILE A 65 -6.75 25.46 9.30
N ASN A 66 -7.62 25.57 8.28
CA ASN A 66 -7.36 24.98 6.97
C ASN A 66 -6.31 25.83 6.24
N PHE A 67 -5.12 25.30 6.05
CA PHE A 67 -4.04 26.04 5.40
C PHE A 67 -3.76 25.58 3.96
N LEU A 68 -4.28 24.41 3.56
CA LEU A 68 -4.13 23.93 2.19
C LEU A 68 -5.34 23.10 1.77
N ASN A 69 -5.87 23.41 0.58
CA ASN A 69 -6.97 22.68 -0.03
C ASN A 69 -6.64 22.38 -1.49
N ILE A 70 -6.26 21.14 -1.75
CA ILE A 70 -5.95 20.66 -3.09
C ILE A 70 -7.24 20.04 -3.67
N LYS A 71 -7.69 20.54 -4.81
CA LYS A 71 -8.89 20.04 -5.50
C LYS A 71 -8.61 19.81 -6.97
N GLU A 72 -9.17 18.73 -7.50
CA GLU A 72 -9.22 18.46 -8.92
C GLU A 72 -10.68 18.43 -9.40
N LYS A 73 -10.99 19.16 -10.47
CA LYS A 73 -12.36 19.23 -10.99
C LYS A 73 -12.75 17.94 -11.72
N ASN A 74 -11.90 17.41 -12.55
CA ASN A 74 -12.20 16.35 -13.51
C ASN A 74 -11.56 14.99 -13.18
N LYS A 75 -10.67 14.93 -12.20
CA LYS A 75 -9.93 13.73 -11.84
C LYS A 75 -9.98 13.49 -10.34
N SER A 76 -9.73 12.28 -9.94
CA SER A 76 -9.47 11.97 -8.53
C SER A 76 -8.01 12.20 -8.23
N LEU A 77 -7.72 12.81 -7.08
CA LEU A 77 -6.35 12.99 -6.59
C LEU A 77 -5.77 11.66 -6.11
N MET A 78 -6.61 10.89 -5.45
CA MET A 78 -6.24 9.58 -4.94
C MET A 78 -7.45 8.64 -4.89
N HIS A 79 -7.15 7.37 -4.72
CA HIS A 79 -8.13 6.31 -4.50
C HIS A 79 -7.76 5.54 -3.25
N VAL A 80 -8.69 5.43 -2.31
CA VAL A 80 -8.50 4.69 -1.06
C VAL A 80 -9.12 3.31 -1.20
N TYR A 81 -8.45 2.27 -0.70
CA TYR A 81 -8.97 0.91 -0.70
C TYR A 81 -8.59 0.15 0.57
N LYS A 82 -9.38 -0.87 0.91
CA LYS A 82 -9.05 -1.80 2.00
C LYS A 82 -8.03 -2.83 1.53
N ASN A 83 -6.91 -2.94 2.24
CA ASN A 83 -5.81 -3.85 1.90
C ASN A 83 -6.29 -5.30 1.75
N GLU A 84 -7.16 -5.76 2.62
CA GLU A 84 -7.70 -7.13 2.56
C GLU A 84 -8.45 -7.40 1.25
N LYS A 85 -9.28 -6.45 0.78
CA LYS A 85 -10.01 -6.59 -0.49
C LYS A 85 -9.07 -6.63 -1.68
N PHE A 86 -8.07 -5.76 -1.71
CA PHE A 86 -7.10 -5.72 -2.79
C PHE A 86 -6.20 -6.97 -2.80
N LYS A 87 -5.75 -7.43 -1.63
CA LYS A 87 -5.01 -8.70 -1.50
C LYS A 87 -5.77 -9.89 -2.09
N LYS A 88 -7.09 -9.97 -1.87
CA LYS A 88 -7.92 -11.04 -2.47
C LYS A 88 -7.93 -10.99 -4.00
N ILE A 89 -7.93 -9.79 -4.59
CA ILE A 89 -7.85 -9.61 -6.05
C ILE A 89 -6.48 -10.07 -6.56
N LEU A 90 -5.39 -9.64 -5.92
CA LEU A 90 -4.04 -10.05 -6.31
C LEU A 90 -3.84 -11.56 -6.23
N LEU A 91 -4.35 -12.22 -5.19
CA LEU A 91 -4.26 -13.67 -5.07
C LEU A 91 -5.05 -14.42 -6.16
N LYS A 92 -6.17 -13.86 -6.63
CA LYS A 92 -6.89 -14.40 -7.79
C LYS A 92 -6.08 -14.23 -9.08
N GLU A 93 -5.48 -13.06 -9.27
CA GLU A 93 -4.67 -12.75 -10.44
C GLU A 93 -3.45 -13.66 -10.56
N LEU A 94 -2.79 -13.99 -9.44
CA LEU A 94 -1.69 -14.95 -9.42
C LEU A 94 -2.13 -16.33 -9.99
N LYS A 95 -3.34 -16.78 -9.65
CA LYS A 95 -3.89 -18.04 -10.16
C LYS A 95 -4.22 -17.97 -11.65
N ILE A 96 -4.86 -16.86 -12.09
CA ILE A 96 -5.20 -16.64 -13.51
C ILE A 96 -3.92 -16.65 -14.36
N LYS A 97 -2.88 -15.99 -13.91
CA LYS A 97 -1.58 -15.91 -14.60
C LYS A 97 -0.69 -17.12 -14.38
N LYS A 98 -1.17 -18.15 -13.68
CA LYS A 98 -0.44 -19.38 -13.38
C LYS A 98 0.93 -19.16 -12.75
N ILE A 99 1.09 -18.07 -11.97
CA ILE A 99 2.35 -17.76 -11.29
C ILE A 99 2.58 -18.81 -10.19
N LYS A 100 3.76 -19.43 -10.22
CA LYS A 100 4.17 -20.41 -9.21
C LYS A 100 4.43 -19.72 -7.88
N VAL A 101 3.62 -20.05 -6.88
CA VAL A 101 3.78 -19.52 -5.52
C VAL A 101 4.47 -20.56 -4.65
N ILE A 102 5.65 -20.21 -4.14
CA ILE A 102 6.47 -21.07 -3.28
C ILE A 102 6.37 -20.53 -1.85
N HIS A 103 5.77 -21.31 -0.97
CA HIS A 103 5.67 -20.94 0.44
C HIS A 103 6.94 -21.31 1.20
N LYS A 104 7.86 -20.36 1.28
CA LYS A 104 9.15 -20.52 1.96
C LYS A 104 9.59 -19.21 2.58
N GLU A 105 10.18 -19.29 3.76
CA GLU A 105 10.88 -18.15 4.35
C GLU A 105 12.33 -18.12 3.85
N ILE A 106 12.71 -17.01 3.23
CA ILE A 106 14.08 -16.80 2.78
C ILE A 106 14.81 -16.03 3.86
N LYS A 107 15.80 -16.70 4.48
CA LYS A 107 16.69 -16.11 5.50
C LYS A 107 18.06 -15.74 4.94
N ASN A 108 18.40 -16.25 3.74
CA ASN A 108 19.65 -16.01 3.08
C ASN A 108 19.46 -16.08 1.55
N LEU A 109 20.02 -15.11 0.83
CA LEU A 109 19.96 -15.01 -0.63
C LEU A 109 20.70 -16.13 -1.35
N ASN A 110 21.70 -16.74 -0.73
CA ASN A 110 22.41 -17.87 -1.32
C ASN A 110 21.49 -19.04 -1.69
N LYS A 111 20.30 -19.10 -1.10
CA LYS A 111 19.29 -20.14 -1.38
C LYS A 111 18.43 -19.87 -2.62
N ILE A 112 18.64 -18.76 -3.31
CA ILE A 112 17.90 -18.34 -4.51
C ILE A 112 18.83 -17.96 -5.67
N LYS A 113 20.00 -18.61 -5.75
CA LYS A 113 21.02 -18.32 -6.78
C LYS A 113 20.62 -18.76 -8.20
N ASN A 114 19.58 -19.59 -8.34
CA ASN A 114 19.17 -20.18 -9.63
C ASN A 114 18.15 -19.31 -10.39
N TYR A 115 18.10 -18.00 -10.10
CA TYR A 115 17.26 -17.05 -10.79
C TYR A 115 18.12 -15.99 -11.46
N ASP A 116 17.81 -15.67 -12.72
CA ASP A 116 18.50 -14.61 -13.48
C ASP A 116 18.25 -13.23 -12.87
N LEU A 117 17.05 -13.02 -12.30
CA LEU A 117 16.67 -11.79 -11.62
C LEU A 117 15.88 -12.09 -10.37
N VAL A 118 16.25 -11.43 -9.28
CA VAL A 118 15.54 -11.48 -8.00
C VAL A 118 15.05 -10.09 -7.60
N ILE A 119 13.73 -9.93 -7.46
CA ILE A 119 13.11 -8.69 -7.00
C ILE A 119 12.71 -8.86 -5.53
N LEU A 120 13.26 -8.03 -4.66
CA LEU A 120 13.04 -8.09 -3.21
C LEU A 120 11.91 -7.14 -2.80
N CYS A 121 10.77 -7.71 -2.38
CA CYS A 121 9.60 -6.99 -1.86
C CYS A 121 9.32 -7.42 -0.42
N LEU A 122 10.26 -7.16 0.49
CA LEU A 122 10.33 -7.81 1.81
C LEU A 122 9.65 -7.01 2.91
N GLY A 123 9.05 -5.95 2.81
CA GLY A 123 8.51 -5.14 3.92
C GLY A 123 9.56 -4.73 4.96
N SER A 124 9.17 -3.93 5.93
CA SER A 124 10.07 -3.28 6.91
C SER A 124 10.77 -4.25 7.87
N ASP A 125 10.14 -5.37 8.18
CA ASP A 125 10.63 -6.30 9.24
C ASP A 125 11.68 -7.29 8.76
N SER A 126 12.19 -7.14 7.54
CA SER A 126 13.11 -8.11 6.98
C SER A 126 14.55 -7.83 7.34
N LYS A 127 15.13 -8.72 8.14
CA LYS A 127 16.56 -8.73 8.47
C LYS A 127 17.48 -9.04 7.26
N ILE A 128 16.91 -9.31 6.08
CA ILE A 128 17.67 -9.58 4.87
C ILE A 128 18.27 -8.28 4.33
N TYR A 129 17.58 -7.16 4.47
CA TYR A 129 18.11 -5.86 4.02
C TYR A 129 19.48 -5.54 4.60
N ASP A 130 19.67 -5.78 5.90
CA ASP A 130 20.93 -5.53 6.58
C ASP A 130 22.09 -6.36 6.03
N LYS A 131 21.78 -7.51 5.40
CA LYS A 131 22.76 -8.43 4.80
C LYS A 131 23.07 -8.13 3.33
N ILE A 132 22.24 -7.37 2.67
CA ILE A 132 22.34 -7.08 1.22
C ILE A 132 22.94 -5.71 0.99
N THR A 133 22.56 -4.76 1.82
CA THR A 133 22.99 -3.38 1.66
C THR A 133 24.29 -3.18 2.44
N ASN A 134 25.40 -3.00 1.72
CA ASN A 134 26.61 -2.43 2.30
C ASN A 134 26.42 -0.95 2.71
N PHE A 135 25.22 -0.43 2.57
CA PHE A 135 24.86 0.93 2.95
C PHE A 135 24.48 0.97 4.42
N ARG A 136 25.02 1.91 5.15
CA ARG A 136 24.56 2.22 6.50
C ARG A 136 23.13 2.72 6.43
N SER A 137 22.17 1.95 6.91
CA SER A 137 20.80 2.43 7.09
C SER A 137 20.77 3.36 8.31
N ILE A 138 20.17 4.53 8.14
CA ILE A 138 19.86 5.42 9.27
C ILE A 138 18.50 4.99 9.80
N ASN A 139 18.51 4.37 10.98
CA ASN A 139 17.28 4.00 11.68
C ASN A 139 17.01 5.02 12.80
N LYS A 140 15.89 5.70 12.73
CA LYS A 140 15.39 6.58 13.78
C LYS A 140 14.11 5.98 14.36
N ASP A 141 14.16 5.60 15.62
CA ASP A 141 12.98 5.18 16.36
C ASP A 141 12.30 6.44 16.92
N TYR A 142 11.05 6.69 16.49
CA TYR A 142 10.26 7.82 16.99
C TYR A 142 9.55 7.50 18.30
N LYS A 143 9.58 6.25 18.77
CA LYS A 143 8.85 5.76 19.95
C LYS A 143 7.34 6.05 19.89
N GLU A 144 6.81 6.10 18.69
CA GLU A 144 5.41 6.40 18.42
C GLU A 144 4.73 5.19 17.77
N ILE A 145 3.44 5.05 17.99
CA ILE A 145 2.62 3.98 17.42
C ILE A 145 1.52 4.60 16.57
N ALA A 146 1.44 4.21 15.30
CA ALA A 146 0.34 4.57 14.44
C ALA A 146 -0.87 3.67 14.71
N VAL A 147 -2.01 4.26 15.05
CA VAL A 147 -3.27 3.56 15.25
C VAL A 147 -4.16 3.77 14.03
N THR A 148 -4.71 2.69 13.47
CA THR A 148 -5.64 2.76 12.35
C THR A 148 -6.95 2.08 12.69
N GLY A 149 -8.06 2.59 12.17
CA GLY A 149 -9.38 2.03 12.41
C GLY A 149 -10.40 2.45 11.35
N HIS A 150 -11.59 1.85 11.43
CA HIS A 150 -12.71 2.23 10.59
C HIS A 150 -13.82 2.80 11.47
N VAL A 151 -14.30 3.96 11.09
CA VAL A 151 -15.40 4.62 11.79
C VAL A 151 -16.64 4.61 10.90
N LYS A 152 -17.75 4.13 11.44
CA LYS A 152 -19.07 4.23 10.78
C LYS A 152 -19.62 5.63 11.03
N HIS A 153 -20.04 6.31 9.97
CA HIS A 153 -20.57 7.68 10.07
C HIS A 153 -21.80 7.86 9.17
N LYS A 154 -22.53 8.95 9.38
CA LYS A 154 -23.72 9.35 8.62
C LYS A 154 -23.44 10.47 7.60
N LEU A 155 -22.21 10.93 7.46
CA LEU A 155 -21.87 12.01 6.54
C LEU A 155 -22.04 11.56 5.10
N LYS A 156 -22.73 12.38 4.29
CA LYS A 156 -22.98 12.08 2.86
C LYS A 156 -21.74 12.28 1.98
N LYS A 157 -20.85 13.19 2.37
CA LYS A 157 -19.58 13.47 1.65
C LYS A 157 -18.45 13.52 2.67
N ILE A 158 -17.37 12.80 2.38
CA ILE A 158 -16.13 12.89 3.14
C ILE A 158 -15.06 13.34 2.16
N ASN A 159 -14.40 14.41 2.51
CA ASN A 159 -13.13 14.80 1.88
C ASN A 159 -12.00 14.12 2.64
N THR A 160 -10.96 13.75 1.92
CA THR A 160 -9.72 13.33 2.58
C THR A 160 -9.14 14.52 3.33
N SER A 161 -8.90 14.34 4.61
CA SER A 161 -8.40 15.43 5.47
C SER A 161 -7.26 14.92 6.34
N GLN A 162 -6.25 15.77 6.53
CA GLN A 162 -5.17 15.53 7.46
C GLN A 162 -5.08 16.70 8.43
N PHE A 163 -5.04 16.36 9.70
CA PHE A 163 -4.93 17.31 10.79
C PHE A 163 -3.57 17.13 11.44
N PHE A 164 -2.83 18.22 11.57
CA PHE A 164 -1.60 18.30 12.35
C PHE A 164 -1.97 18.83 13.73
N LEU A 165 -2.26 17.91 14.63
CA LEU A 165 -2.69 18.18 16.00
C LEU A 165 -1.47 18.20 16.92
N LYS A 166 -1.63 18.78 18.11
CA LYS A 166 -0.60 18.83 19.14
C LYS A 166 -0.17 17.42 19.59
N GLU A 167 -1.12 16.49 19.66
CA GLU A 167 -0.90 15.10 20.06
C GLU A 167 -0.33 14.23 18.93
N GLY A 168 -0.31 14.72 17.70
CA GLY A 168 0.18 13.99 16.54
C GLY A 168 -0.75 14.11 15.32
N PRO A 169 -0.33 13.61 14.15
CA PRO A 169 -1.12 13.72 12.94
C PRO A 169 -2.33 12.77 12.95
N LEU A 170 -3.49 13.28 12.54
CA LEU A 170 -4.72 12.52 12.30
C LEU A 170 -5.10 12.59 10.83
N ALA A 171 -5.19 11.46 10.16
CA ALA A 171 -5.68 11.36 8.78
C ALA A 171 -7.07 10.72 8.73
N ILE A 172 -7.98 11.35 7.99
CA ILE A 172 -9.31 10.83 7.68
C ILE A 172 -9.37 10.60 6.17
N LEU A 173 -9.57 9.34 5.79
CA LEU A 173 -9.54 8.88 4.40
C LEU A 173 -10.90 8.31 3.98
#